data_9e59b92c778ec435f38aace0af7e1b9f
#
_entry.id   9e59b92c778ec435f38aace0af7e1b9f
#
_cell.length_a   1.000
_cell.length_b   1.000
_cell.length_c   1.000
_cell.angle_alpha   90.00
_cell.angle_beta   90.00
_cell.angle_gamma   90.00
#
_symmetry.space_group_name_H-M   'P 1'
#
loop_
_entity.id
_entity.type
_entity.pdbx_description
1 polymer ?
#
loop_
_entity_poly.entity_id
_entity_poly.type
_entity_poly.pdbx_seq_one_letter_code
_entity_poly.pdbx_strand_id
1 'polypeptide(L)'
;MRVVLRDIRPVMEGMVNRYAPGRRWEDLREARSHRHDELELNLVVQGQVSYLLAGRHYRLARGSLLWLFPGQEHLLIERSASLVMWVAAFVPALVERVSRRLRAVELRAHAPSGHFNRTLGGAERDELDGLCRALAQGNMDDAARRPGLEWLLTRSWTIFQEAVHLDAMPSLAAEIGTVVQLLQDGERSWSLGELAAEVQRSPSWLSRSFHRQMGMTMADFRNRQRLTRFLDAYRRDGGDTLLAAALAAGFTSYPQFSRVFRAATGVGPRTFLAASAAAAPLERAGSAPPTGMAPRP
;
A
#
# COMPACT_ATOMS: atom_id res chain seq x y z
N MET A 1 9.45 11.25 -1.57
CA MET A 1 10.20 10.26 -0.77
C MET A 1 9.99 8.89 -1.41
N ARG A 2 11.06 8.23 -1.84
CA ARG A 2 10.99 6.94 -2.55
C ARG A 2 10.79 5.84 -1.51
N VAL A 3 9.62 5.23 -1.45
CA VAL A 3 9.40 4.02 -0.65
C VAL A 3 9.79 2.84 -1.52
N VAL A 4 10.94 2.25 -1.27
CA VAL A 4 11.31 0.95 -1.84
C VAL A 4 10.51 -0.08 -1.06
N LEU A 5 9.82 -0.99 -1.74
CA LEU A 5 9.24 -2.19 -1.12
C LEU A 5 10.41 -3.05 -0.62
N ARG A 6 10.88 -2.76 0.60
CA ARG A 6 12.13 -3.31 1.16
C ARG A 6 12.08 -4.82 1.43
N ASP A 7 10.93 -5.45 1.25
CA ASP A 7 10.77 -6.90 1.45
C ASP A 7 10.87 -7.72 0.16
N ILE A 8 11.10 -7.07 -1.00
CA ILE A 8 11.49 -7.80 -2.21
C ILE A 8 13.00 -8.06 -2.10
N ARG A 9 13.37 -9.30 -1.81
CA ARG A 9 14.78 -9.71 -1.82
C ARG A 9 15.37 -9.39 -3.21
N PRO A 10 16.63 -8.94 -3.32
CA PRO A 10 17.25 -8.53 -4.60
C PRO A 10 17.22 -9.59 -5.72
N VAL A 11 16.90 -10.84 -5.37
CA VAL A 11 16.84 -12.00 -6.29
C VAL A 11 15.41 -12.34 -6.72
N MET A 12 14.37 -11.73 -6.11
CA MET A 12 12.97 -12.05 -6.42
C MET A 12 12.44 -11.17 -7.55
N GLU A 13 11.90 -11.80 -8.58
CA GLU A 13 11.33 -11.10 -9.75
C GLU A 13 9.95 -10.49 -9.50
N GLY A 14 9.37 -10.75 -8.33
CA GLY A 14 8.09 -10.21 -7.92
C GLY A 14 7.59 -10.85 -6.62
N MET A 15 6.48 -10.32 -6.13
CA MET A 15 5.83 -10.72 -4.90
C MET A 15 4.34 -10.91 -5.14
N VAL A 16 3.74 -11.95 -4.55
CA VAL A 16 2.28 -12.12 -4.50
C VAL A 16 1.88 -12.31 -3.05
N ASN A 17 1.11 -11.38 -2.52
CA ASN A 17 0.63 -11.41 -1.15
C ASN A 17 -0.89 -11.38 -1.10
N ARG A 18 -1.45 -12.08 -0.11
CA ARG A 18 -2.87 -12.02 0.21
C ARG A 18 -3.11 -11.04 1.35
N TYR A 19 -3.83 -9.99 1.04
CA TYR A 19 -4.40 -9.12 2.05
C TYR A 19 -5.71 -9.73 2.56
N ALA A 20 -5.83 -9.96 3.87
CA ALA A 20 -7.02 -10.54 4.49
C ALA A 20 -7.22 -9.99 5.91
N PRO A 21 -8.44 -10.04 6.49
CA PRO A 21 -8.70 -9.60 7.86
C PRO A 21 -7.75 -10.26 8.86
N GLY A 22 -7.22 -9.46 9.81
CA GLY A 22 -6.34 -9.95 10.88
C GLY A 22 -4.84 -9.68 10.70
N ARG A 23 -4.36 -9.28 9.52
CA ARG A 23 -2.99 -8.79 9.31
C ARG A 23 -2.93 -7.27 9.52
N ARG A 24 -2.82 -6.84 10.78
CA ARG A 24 -3.12 -5.47 11.22
C ARG A 24 -1.99 -4.46 11.03
N TRP A 25 -0.75 -4.87 10.84
CA TRP A 25 0.38 -3.93 10.74
C TRP A 25 0.67 -3.47 9.31
N GLU A 26 0.41 -4.31 8.31
CA GLU A 26 0.49 -3.96 6.88
C GLU A 26 -0.53 -2.85 6.54
N ASP A 27 -1.68 -2.87 7.22
CA ASP A 27 -2.77 -1.91 7.09
C ASP A 27 -2.38 -0.45 7.39
N LEU A 28 -1.44 -0.25 8.27
CA LEU A 28 -1.00 1.09 8.68
C LEU A 28 0.09 1.64 7.75
N ARG A 29 0.83 0.79 7.03
CA ARG A 29 1.81 1.20 6.01
C ARG A 29 1.11 1.77 4.77
N GLU A 30 0.01 1.18 4.37
CA GLU A 30 -0.77 1.59 3.21
C GLU A 30 -1.56 2.88 3.44
N ALA A 31 -1.67 3.34 4.69
CA ALA A 31 -2.34 4.58 5.05
C ALA A 31 -1.57 5.86 4.65
N ARG A 32 -0.41 5.73 4.01
CA ARG A 32 0.39 6.84 3.52
C ARG A 32 0.46 6.81 2.00
N SER A 33 0.35 7.99 1.38
CA SER A 33 0.63 8.11 -0.04
C SER A 33 2.07 7.71 -0.30
N HIS A 34 2.27 6.82 -1.24
CA HIS A 34 3.58 6.33 -1.62
C HIS A 34 3.63 6.02 -3.12
N ARG A 35 4.83 5.83 -3.62
CA ARG A 35 5.11 5.40 -4.98
C ARG A 35 6.33 4.48 -4.97
N HIS A 36 6.36 3.57 -5.90
CA HIS A 36 7.45 2.60 -6.08
C HIS A 36 7.75 2.39 -7.57
N ASP A 37 8.79 1.63 -7.87
CA ASP A 37 9.24 1.37 -9.23
C ASP A 37 8.69 0.06 -9.81
N GLU A 38 8.01 -0.75 -8.99
CA GLU A 38 7.34 -1.98 -9.41
C GLU A 38 6.00 -1.68 -10.08
N LEU A 39 5.60 -2.52 -11.02
CA LEU A 39 4.23 -2.59 -11.51
C LEU A 39 3.42 -3.42 -10.53
N GLU A 40 2.33 -2.89 -10.01
CA GLU A 40 1.51 -3.58 -9.01
C GLU A 40 0.11 -3.88 -9.52
N LEU A 41 -0.35 -5.09 -9.25
CA LEU A 41 -1.71 -5.58 -9.51
C LEU A 41 -2.45 -5.75 -8.19
N ASN A 42 -3.64 -5.19 -8.09
CA ASN A 42 -4.58 -5.40 -7.00
C ASN A 42 -5.84 -6.08 -7.51
N LEU A 43 -6.18 -7.26 -6.99
CA LEU A 43 -7.39 -8.01 -7.31
C LEU A 43 -8.25 -8.19 -6.05
N VAL A 44 -9.43 -7.60 -6.02
CA VAL A 44 -10.38 -7.72 -4.90
C VAL A 44 -11.18 -9.02 -5.04
N VAL A 45 -10.97 -9.93 -4.11
CA VAL A 45 -11.69 -11.22 -4.05
C VAL A 45 -12.97 -11.11 -3.21
N GLN A 46 -12.93 -10.31 -2.13
CA GLN A 46 -14.06 -10.10 -1.23
C GLN A 46 -13.99 -8.71 -0.60
N GLY A 47 -15.13 -8.14 -0.25
CA GLY A 47 -15.22 -6.84 0.40
C GLY A 47 -15.04 -5.68 -0.56
N GLN A 48 -14.63 -4.53 -0.01
CA GLN A 48 -14.43 -3.29 -0.74
C GLN A 48 -13.19 -2.57 -0.23
N VAL A 49 -12.53 -1.84 -1.12
CA VAL A 49 -11.40 -0.97 -0.81
C VAL A 49 -11.46 0.30 -1.68
N SER A 50 -11.01 1.41 -1.14
CA SER A 50 -10.92 2.69 -1.83
C SER A 50 -9.49 3.17 -1.91
N TYR A 51 -9.06 3.54 -3.12
CA TYR A 51 -7.76 4.13 -3.40
C TYR A 51 -7.88 5.57 -3.90
N LEU A 52 -6.93 6.40 -3.50
CA LEU A 52 -6.60 7.62 -4.20
C LEU A 52 -5.39 7.34 -5.09
N LEU A 53 -5.54 7.48 -6.40
CA LEU A 53 -4.49 7.25 -7.39
C LEU A 53 -4.44 8.44 -8.33
N ALA A 54 -3.30 9.13 -8.38
CA ALA A 54 -3.10 10.30 -9.23
C ALA A 54 -4.25 11.33 -9.11
N GLY A 55 -4.70 11.64 -7.90
CA GLY A 55 -5.80 12.59 -7.62
C GLY A 55 -7.21 12.06 -7.92
N ARG A 56 -7.37 10.81 -8.29
CA ARG A 56 -8.67 10.18 -8.57
C ARG A 56 -9.03 9.16 -7.49
N HIS A 57 -10.29 9.13 -7.10
CA HIS A 57 -10.81 8.18 -6.14
C HIS A 57 -11.34 6.93 -6.85
N TYR A 58 -10.77 5.77 -6.53
CA TYR A 58 -11.20 4.47 -7.04
C TYR A 58 -11.86 3.69 -5.91
N ARG A 59 -13.11 3.29 -6.11
CA ARG A 59 -13.79 2.36 -5.22
C ARG A 59 -13.82 0.99 -5.89
N LEU A 60 -13.14 0.04 -5.30
CA LEU A 60 -12.99 -1.31 -5.78
C LEU A 60 -13.85 -2.24 -4.94
N ALA A 61 -14.53 -3.16 -5.59
CA ALA A 61 -15.35 -4.21 -4.97
C ALA A 61 -14.93 -5.58 -5.48
N ARG A 62 -15.61 -6.62 -5.04
CA ARG A 62 -15.34 -7.98 -5.51
C ARG A 62 -15.31 -8.05 -7.04
N GLY A 63 -14.24 -8.62 -7.59
CA GLY A 63 -13.97 -8.71 -9.02
C GLY A 63 -13.26 -7.51 -9.62
N SER A 64 -13.05 -6.43 -8.84
CA SER A 64 -12.25 -5.31 -9.35
C SER A 64 -10.78 -5.69 -9.42
N LEU A 65 -10.17 -5.36 -10.56
CA LEU A 65 -8.73 -5.42 -10.81
C LEU A 65 -8.22 -4.00 -11.03
N LEU A 66 -7.16 -3.62 -10.32
CA LEU A 66 -6.50 -2.31 -10.45
C LEU A 66 -5.02 -2.50 -10.71
N TRP A 67 -4.50 -1.81 -11.73
CA TRP A 67 -3.07 -1.63 -11.95
C TRP A 67 -2.57 -0.34 -11.33
N LEU A 68 -1.45 -0.42 -10.61
CA LEU A 68 -0.67 0.71 -10.12
C LEU A 68 0.68 0.69 -10.84
N PHE A 69 0.94 1.73 -11.62
CA PHE A 69 2.14 1.79 -12.44
C PHE A 69 3.32 2.42 -11.69
N PRO A 70 4.57 2.11 -12.10
CA PRO A 70 5.76 2.75 -11.57
C PRO A 70 5.62 4.26 -11.49
N GLY A 71 5.99 4.85 -10.35
CA GLY A 71 5.95 6.30 -10.13
C GLY A 71 4.57 6.89 -9.87
N GLN A 72 3.48 6.15 -10.02
CA GLN A 72 2.14 6.64 -9.64
C GLN A 72 2.01 6.74 -8.12
N GLU A 73 1.68 7.92 -7.65
CA GLU A 73 1.38 8.14 -6.25
C GLU A 73 0.00 7.58 -5.93
N HIS A 74 -0.08 6.70 -4.94
CA HIS A 74 -1.31 6.07 -4.52
C HIS A 74 -1.43 5.98 -3.01
N LEU A 75 -2.69 5.95 -2.54
CA LEU A 75 -3.05 5.91 -1.13
C LEU A 75 -4.28 5.03 -0.96
N LEU A 76 -4.19 4.02 -0.09
CA LEU A 76 -5.37 3.30 0.37
C LEU A 76 -6.14 4.17 1.36
N ILE A 77 -7.37 4.58 1.00
CA ILE A 77 -8.20 5.50 1.79
C ILE A 77 -9.02 4.72 2.82
N GLU A 78 -9.74 3.71 2.37
CA GLU A 78 -10.71 2.98 3.18
C GLU A 78 -10.81 1.53 2.72
N ARG A 79 -11.17 0.64 3.63
CA ARG A 79 -11.45 -0.75 3.37
C ARG A 79 -12.54 -1.31 4.26
N SER A 80 -13.30 -2.27 3.75
CA SER A 80 -14.24 -3.02 4.57
C SER A 80 -13.51 -3.99 5.50
N ALA A 81 -14.13 -4.31 6.63
CA ALA A 81 -13.60 -5.31 7.58
C ALA A 81 -13.46 -6.71 6.96
N SER A 82 -14.22 -6.99 5.90
CA SER A 82 -14.23 -8.27 5.19
C SER A 82 -13.32 -8.28 3.95
N LEU A 83 -12.46 -7.27 3.75
CA LEU A 83 -11.61 -7.18 2.57
C LEU A 83 -10.68 -8.39 2.47
N VAL A 84 -10.73 -9.06 1.32
CA VAL A 84 -9.73 -10.02 0.86
C VAL A 84 -9.28 -9.59 -0.53
N MET A 85 -8.00 -9.35 -0.69
CA MET A 85 -7.40 -8.80 -1.90
C MET A 85 -6.04 -9.46 -2.15
N TRP A 86 -5.71 -9.69 -3.39
CA TRP A 86 -4.35 -10.01 -3.82
C TRP A 86 -3.60 -8.75 -4.21
N VAL A 87 -2.37 -8.66 -3.76
CA VAL A 87 -1.40 -7.64 -4.17
C VAL A 87 -0.22 -8.37 -4.80
N ALA A 88 0.01 -8.15 -6.08
CA ALA A 88 1.14 -8.73 -6.80
C ALA A 88 2.01 -7.59 -7.35
N ALA A 89 3.28 -7.55 -6.95
CA ALA A 89 4.25 -6.58 -7.42
C ALA A 89 5.27 -7.27 -8.35
N PHE A 90 5.55 -6.66 -9.48
CA PHE A 90 6.45 -7.16 -10.52
C PHE A 90 7.62 -6.21 -10.70
N VAL A 91 8.85 -6.72 -10.55
CA VAL A 91 10.04 -5.89 -10.75
C VAL A 91 10.19 -5.44 -12.21
N PRO A 92 10.85 -4.30 -12.48
CA PRO A 92 11.00 -3.75 -13.82
C PRO A 92 11.58 -4.76 -14.85
N ALA A 93 12.53 -5.60 -14.44
CA ALA A 93 13.15 -6.59 -15.33
C ALA A 93 12.15 -7.66 -15.82
N LEU A 94 11.24 -8.11 -14.95
CA LEU A 94 10.17 -9.05 -15.34
C LEU A 94 9.17 -8.37 -16.27
N VAL A 95 8.74 -7.15 -15.93
CA VAL A 95 7.83 -6.34 -16.74
C VAL A 95 8.38 -6.13 -18.15
N GLU A 96 9.67 -5.81 -18.26
CA GLU A 96 10.36 -5.62 -19.55
C GLU A 96 10.31 -6.87 -20.42
N ARG A 97 10.61 -8.06 -19.85
CA ARG A 97 10.54 -9.34 -20.59
C ARG A 97 9.16 -9.65 -21.11
N VAL A 98 8.13 -9.53 -20.24
CA VAL A 98 6.75 -9.82 -20.59
C VAL A 98 6.23 -8.79 -21.61
N SER A 99 6.52 -7.51 -21.43
CA SER A 99 6.15 -6.43 -22.33
C SER A 99 6.67 -6.68 -23.76
N ARG A 100 7.95 -7.09 -23.91
CA ARG A 100 8.53 -7.43 -25.22
C ARG A 100 7.83 -8.62 -25.85
N ARG A 101 7.56 -9.68 -25.08
CA ARG A 101 6.88 -10.88 -25.57
C ARG A 101 5.47 -10.60 -26.06
N LEU A 102 4.71 -9.79 -25.30
CA LEU A 102 3.33 -9.40 -25.62
C LEU A 102 3.24 -8.25 -26.62
N ARG A 103 4.36 -7.55 -26.93
CA ARG A 103 4.38 -6.27 -27.63
C ARG A 103 3.50 -5.20 -26.98
N ALA A 104 3.37 -5.26 -25.63
CA ALA A 104 2.54 -4.40 -24.81
C ALA A 104 3.44 -3.32 -24.16
N VAL A 105 3.76 -2.26 -24.90
CA VAL A 105 4.62 -1.16 -24.44
C VAL A 105 4.03 -0.41 -23.26
N GLU A 106 2.73 -0.42 -23.10
CA GLU A 106 1.95 0.22 -22.05
C GLU A 106 2.31 -0.34 -20.67
N LEU A 107 2.69 -1.62 -20.56
CA LEU A 107 3.13 -2.23 -19.31
C LEU A 107 4.36 -1.52 -18.70
N ARG A 108 5.18 -0.86 -19.51
CA ARG A 108 6.39 -0.15 -19.08
C ARG A 108 6.17 1.34 -18.83
N ALA A 109 4.92 1.80 -18.90
CA ALA A 109 4.60 3.20 -18.70
C ALA A 109 4.99 3.64 -17.28
N HIS A 110 5.51 4.85 -17.14
CA HIS A 110 5.83 5.46 -15.87
C HIS A 110 4.82 6.58 -15.60
N ALA A 111 4.14 6.49 -14.45
CA ALA A 111 3.10 7.42 -14.04
C ALA A 111 2.10 7.79 -15.16
N PRO A 112 1.55 6.80 -15.90
CA PRO A 112 0.65 7.09 -17.01
C PRO A 112 -0.64 7.74 -16.51
N SER A 113 -1.24 8.55 -17.40
CA SER A 113 -2.59 9.05 -17.20
C SER A 113 -3.61 8.07 -17.76
N GLY A 114 -4.78 7.93 -17.13
CA GLY A 114 -5.83 7.04 -17.62
C GLY A 114 -6.64 6.37 -16.51
N HIS A 115 -7.37 5.31 -16.89
CA HIS A 115 -8.16 4.49 -15.98
C HIS A 115 -7.60 3.08 -15.97
N PHE A 116 -7.10 2.66 -14.81
CA PHE A 116 -6.35 1.41 -14.66
C PHE A 116 -7.12 0.36 -13.86
N ASN A 117 -8.44 0.51 -13.72
CA ASN A 117 -9.32 -0.46 -13.08
C ASN A 117 -10.28 -1.11 -14.08
N ARG A 118 -10.61 -2.37 -13.82
CA ARG A 118 -11.60 -3.15 -14.56
C ARG A 118 -12.45 -3.96 -13.59
N THR A 119 -13.66 -4.33 -14.00
CA THR A 119 -14.42 -5.38 -13.34
C THR A 119 -14.32 -6.65 -14.17
N LEU A 120 -13.90 -7.71 -13.53
CA LEU A 120 -13.74 -9.03 -14.13
C LEU A 120 -15.03 -9.83 -13.98
N GLY A 121 -15.29 -10.69 -14.94
CA GLY A 121 -16.27 -11.76 -14.84
C GLY A 121 -15.88 -12.78 -13.76
N GLY A 122 -16.82 -13.70 -13.46
CA GLY A 122 -16.58 -14.70 -12.42
C GLY A 122 -15.42 -15.63 -12.78
N ALA A 123 -15.36 -16.07 -14.03
CA ALA A 123 -14.34 -17.02 -14.51
C ALA A 123 -12.93 -16.43 -14.47
N GLU A 124 -12.74 -15.21 -14.98
CA GLU A 124 -11.45 -14.53 -15.01
C GLU A 124 -10.96 -14.20 -13.58
N ARG A 125 -11.87 -13.76 -12.71
CA ARG A 125 -11.54 -13.52 -11.30
C ARG A 125 -11.08 -14.81 -10.61
N ASP A 126 -11.79 -15.91 -10.79
CA ASP A 126 -11.49 -17.18 -10.12
C ASP A 126 -10.19 -17.81 -10.69
N GLU A 127 -9.91 -17.61 -11.97
CA GLU A 127 -8.62 -17.96 -12.58
C GLU A 127 -7.47 -17.21 -11.94
N LEU A 128 -7.56 -15.87 -11.86
CA LEU A 128 -6.49 -15.05 -11.26
C LEU A 128 -6.35 -15.29 -9.75
N ASP A 129 -7.45 -15.50 -9.00
CA ASP A 129 -7.41 -15.90 -7.58
C ASP A 129 -6.65 -17.22 -7.41
N GLY A 130 -6.90 -18.21 -8.27
CA GLY A 130 -6.20 -19.49 -8.26
C GLY A 130 -4.68 -19.35 -8.51
N LEU A 131 -4.29 -18.55 -9.50
CA LEU A 131 -2.89 -18.26 -9.81
C LEU A 131 -2.18 -17.54 -8.64
N CYS A 132 -2.81 -16.50 -8.11
CA CYS A 132 -2.25 -15.77 -6.96
C CYS A 132 -2.11 -16.67 -5.74
N ARG A 133 -3.08 -17.55 -5.49
CA ARG A 133 -3.05 -18.50 -4.38
C ARG A 133 -1.89 -19.48 -4.53
N ALA A 134 -1.68 -20.03 -5.71
CA ALA A 134 -0.57 -20.94 -6.00
C ALA A 134 0.79 -20.26 -5.77
N LEU A 135 0.95 -19.03 -6.26
CA LEU A 135 2.20 -18.26 -6.12
C LEU A 135 2.48 -17.77 -4.69
N ALA A 136 1.44 -17.55 -3.89
CA ALA A 136 1.58 -17.14 -2.49
C ALA A 136 1.91 -18.30 -1.53
N GLN A 137 1.82 -19.56 -1.99
CA GLN A 137 2.22 -20.72 -1.20
C GLN A 137 3.75 -20.75 -1.12
N GLY A 138 4.30 -20.67 0.11
CA GLY A 138 5.75 -20.50 0.35
C GLY A 138 6.64 -21.70 0.04
N ASN A 139 6.10 -22.77 -0.53
CA ASN A 139 6.81 -24.02 -0.88
C ASN A 139 7.21 -24.12 -2.37
N MET A 140 6.94 -23.09 -3.17
CA MET A 140 7.32 -23.05 -4.58
C MET A 140 8.80 -22.67 -4.71
N ASP A 141 9.59 -23.45 -5.43
CA ASP A 141 10.98 -23.13 -5.74
C ASP A 141 11.09 -21.92 -6.70
N ASP A 142 12.24 -21.28 -6.74
CA ASP A 142 12.46 -20.10 -7.59
C ASP A 142 12.35 -20.43 -9.07
N ALA A 143 12.65 -21.67 -9.48
CA ALA A 143 12.56 -22.12 -10.86
C ALA A 143 11.11 -22.19 -11.37
N ALA A 144 10.18 -22.62 -10.51
CA ALA A 144 8.73 -22.63 -10.80
C ALA A 144 8.08 -21.25 -10.57
N ARG A 145 8.56 -20.48 -9.61
CA ARG A 145 8.01 -19.18 -9.24
C ARG A 145 8.12 -18.14 -10.36
N ARG A 146 9.28 -18.07 -11.02
CA ARG A 146 9.51 -17.13 -12.13
C ARG A 146 8.51 -17.31 -13.28
N PRO A 147 8.37 -18.49 -13.90
CA PRO A 147 7.35 -18.72 -14.94
C PRO A 147 5.93 -18.42 -14.46
N GLY A 148 5.62 -18.72 -13.19
CA GLY A 148 4.32 -18.43 -12.61
C GLY A 148 4.02 -16.93 -12.52
N LEU A 149 5.00 -16.11 -12.11
CA LEU A 149 4.86 -14.65 -12.11
C LEU A 149 4.73 -14.08 -13.52
N GLU A 150 5.51 -14.60 -14.49
CA GLU A 150 5.37 -14.20 -15.90
C GLU A 150 4.00 -14.54 -16.44
N TRP A 151 3.47 -15.71 -16.09
CA TRP A 151 2.12 -16.13 -16.48
C TRP A 151 1.05 -15.26 -15.81
N LEU A 152 1.15 -15.00 -14.52
CA LEU A 152 0.22 -14.10 -13.81
C LEU A 152 0.19 -12.72 -14.47
N LEU A 153 1.35 -12.11 -14.73
CA LEU A 153 1.43 -10.80 -15.39
C LEU A 153 0.84 -10.86 -16.82
N THR A 154 1.19 -11.87 -17.60
CA THR A 154 0.68 -12.04 -18.96
C THR A 154 -0.84 -12.16 -18.96
N ARG A 155 -1.36 -13.08 -18.15
CA ARG A 155 -2.79 -13.39 -18.14
C ARG A 155 -3.65 -12.26 -17.60
N SER A 156 -3.20 -11.65 -16.49
CA SER A 156 -3.93 -10.51 -15.92
C SER A 156 -3.93 -9.28 -16.83
N TRP A 157 -2.86 -9.05 -17.60
CA TRP A 157 -2.82 -7.98 -18.59
C TRP A 157 -3.76 -8.26 -19.75
N THR A 158 -3.77 -9.48 -20.30
CA THR A 158 -4.72 -9.88 -21.37
C THR A 158 -6.16 -9.70 -20.94
N ILE A 159 -6.52 -10.23 -19.76
CA ILE A 159 -7.86 -10.04 -19.18
C ILE A 159 -8.19 -8.55 -19.02
N PHE A 160 -7.25 -7.75 -18.52
CA PHE A 160 -7.46 -6.32 -18.35
C PHE A 160 -7.77 -5.59 -19.66
N GLN A 161 -7.14 -5.99 -20.77
CA GLN A 161 -7.40 -5.41 -22.08
C GLN A 161 -8.78 -5.78 -22.64
N GLU A 162 -9.25 -6.99 -22.35
CA GLU A 162 -10.52 -7.53 -22.81
C GLU A 162 -11.70 -7.14 -21.92
N ALA A 163 -11.45 -6.85 -20.65
CA ALA A 163 -12.49 -6.57 -19.66
C ALA A 163 -13.17 -5.21 -19.86
N VAL A 164 -14.43 -5.14 -19.47
CA VAL A 164 -15.25 -3.92 -19.54
C VAL A 164 -14.67 -2.83 -18.66
N HIS A 165 -14.58 -1.62 -19.21
CA HIS A 165 -14.22 -0.43 -18.44
C HIS A 165 -15.25 -0.19 -17.33
N LEU A 166 -14.77 -0.01 -16.10
CA LEU A 166 -15.58 0.64 -15.07
C LEU A 166 -15.59 2.15 -15.33
N ASP A 167 -16.77 2.74 -15.27
CA ASP A 167 -16.86 4.19 -15.25
C ASP A 167 -16.00 4.75 -14.13
N ALA A 168 -15.14 5.69 -14.47
CA ALA A 168 -14.31 6.34 -13.48
C ALA A 168 -15.19 7.08 -12.47
N MET A 169 -14.91 6.85 -11.19
CA MET A 169 -15.43 7.73 -10.16
C MET A 169 -15.01 9.19 -10.49
N PRO A 170 -15.83 10.18 -10.21
CA PRO A 170 -15.45 11.57 -10.39
C PRO A 170 -14.09 11.82 -9.71
N SER A 171 -13.22 12.57 -10.39
CA SER A 171 -11.99 13.07 -9.76
C SER A 171 -12.33 13.80 -8.47
N LEU A 172 -11.44 13.77 -7.49
CA LEU A 172 -11.58 14.66 -6.34
C LEU A 172 -11.69 16.09 -6.83
N ALA A 173 -12.55 16.88 -6.20
CA ALA A 173 -12.53 18.32 -6.39
C ALA A 173 -11.10 18.83 -6.10
N ALA A 174 -10.62 19.78 -6.89
CA ALA A 174 -9.25 20.30 -6.77
C ALA A 174 -8.94 20.73 -5.33
N GLU A 175 -9.90 21.37 -4.66
CA GLU A 175 -9.79 21.80 -3.27
C GLU A 175 -9.55 20.62 -2.30
N ILE A 176 -10.22 19.49 -2.54
CA ILE A 176 -10.03 18.30 -1.69
C ILE A 176 -8.67 17.68 -1.97
N GLY A 177 -8.24 17.63 -3.24
CA GLY A 177 -6.90 17.19 -3.62
C GLY A 177 -5.80 18.00 -2.93
N THR A 178 -5.90 19.34 -2.97
CA THR A 178 -4.98 20.25 -2.26
C THR A 178 -4.95 19.99 -0.76
N VAL A 179 -6.12 19.84 -0.13
CA VAL A 179 -6.19 19.54 1.31
C VAL A 179 -5.54 18.20 1.65
N VAL A 180 -5.73 17.18 0.82
CA VAL A 180 -5.07 15.87 1.02
C VAL A 180 -3.54 16.02 0.97
N GLN A 181 -3.00 16.74 -0.01
CA GLN A 181 -1.57 17.01 -0.13
C GLN A 181 -1.03 17.73 1.11
N LEU A 182 -1.65 18.85 1.52
CA LEU A 182 -1.25 19.60 2.72
C LEU A 182 -1.26 18.75 3.99
N LEU A 183 -2.20 17.82 4.12
CA LEU A 183 -2.27 16.92 5.26
C LEU A 183 -1.21 15.80 5.20
N GLN A 184 -0.76 15.41 4.01
CA GLN A 184 0.25 14.39 3.80
C GLN A 184 1.67 14.89 4.03
N ASP A 185 1.98 16.12 3.61
CA ASP A 185 3.30 16.74 3.78
C ASP A 185 3.73 16.76 5.25
N GLY A 186 2.78 16.99 6.15
CA GLY A 186 2.96 16.81 7.59
C GLY A 186 4.01 17.74 8.24
N GLU A 187 4.51 18.73 7.50
CA GLU A 187 5.51 19.69 7.98
C GLU A 187 4.94 20.60 9.07
N ARG A 188 3.65 20.86 9.01
CA ARG A 188 2.93 21.63 10.05
C ARG A 188 1.57 21.02 10.39
N SER A 189 1.05 21.42 11.53
CA SER A 189 -0.32 21.08 11.95
C SER A 189 -1.29 22.12 11.41
N TRP A 190 -2.21 21.72 10.57
CA TRP A 190 -3.24 22.56 9.98
C TRP A 190 -4.53 22.50 10.81
N SER A 191 -5.13 23.63 11.15
CA SER A 191 -6.50 23.69 11.65
C SER A 191 -7.50 23.53 10.49
N LEU A 192 -8.77 23.24 10.80
CA LEU A 192 -9.83 23.22 9.80
C LEU A 192 -10.02 24.57 9.14
N GLY A 193 -9.90 25.66 9.92
CA GLY A 193 -10.03 27.03 9.43
C GLY A 193 -8.93 27.40 8.45
N GLU A 194 -7.67 27.07 8.74
CA GLU A 194 -6.54 27.31 7.85
C GLU A 194 -6.66 26.54 6.54
N LEU A 195 -7.03 25.25 6.60
CA LEU A 195 -7.26 24.46 5.38
C LEU A 195 -8.39 25.01 4.53
N ALA A 196 -9.47 25.48 5.17
CA ALA A 196 -10.59 26.07 4.47
C ALA A 196 -10.22 27.41 3.80
N ALA A 197 -9.41 28.22 4.48
CA ALA A 197 -8.86 29.46 3.91
C ALA A 197 -7.95 29.18 2.70
N GLU A 198 -7.06 28.18 2.81
CA GLU A 198 -6.14 27.80 1.73
C GLU A 198 -6.88 27.44 0.43
N VAL A 199 -7.99 26.73 0.54
CA VAL A 199 -8.81 26.34 -0.62
C VAL A 199 -9.97 27.29 -0.88
N GLN A 200 -10.02 28.46 -0.23
CA GLN A 200 -11.04 29.51 -0.39
C GLN A 200 -12.47 28.98 -0.24
N ARG A 201 -12.70 28.15 0.76
CA ARG A 201 -14.00 27.55 1.08
C ARG A 201 -14.33 27.73 2.57
N SER A 202 -15.62 27.60 2.91
CA SER A 202 -16.00 27.58 4.32
C SER A 202 -15.58 26.29 5.02
N PRO A 203 -15.26 26.31 6.33
CA PRO A 203 -14.94 25.11 7.10
C PRO A 203 -16.04 24.04 7.02
N SER A 204 -17.29 24.45 7.03
CA SER A 204 -18.44 23.53 6.92
C SER A 204 -18.51 22.86 5.55
N TRP A 205 -18.26 23.61 4.48
CA TRP A 205 -18.20 23.06 3.13
C TRP A 205 -17.05 22.05 3.02
N LEU A 206 -15.86 22.45 3.47
CA LEU A 206 -14.68 21.60 3.41
C LEU A 206 -14.88 20.29 4.18
N SER A 207 -15.39 20.33 5.42
CA SER A 207 -15.65 19.14 6.22
C SER A 207 -16.62 18.17 5.54
N ARG A 208 -17.75 18.68 5.03
CA ARG A 208 -18.73 17.84 4.32
C ARG A 208 -18.20 17.29 3.00
N SER A 209 -17.52 18.11 2.20
CA SER A 209 -17.00 17.70 0.90
C SER A 209 -15.86 16.70 1.05
N PHE A 210 -14.96 16.88 2.02
CA PHE A 210 -13.92 15.92 2.34
C PHE A 210 -14.51 14.57 2.75
N HIS A 211 -15.46 14.57 3.71
CA HIS A 211 -16.10 13.32 4.13
C HIS A 211 -16.82 12.61 2.98
N ARG A 212 -17.58 13.34 2.16
CA ARG A 212 -18.31 12.77 1.02
C ARG A 212 -17.37 12.15 -0.03
N GLN A 213 -16.24 12.80 -0.32
CA GLN A 213 -15.33 12.37 -1.38
C GLN A 213 -14.29 11.35 -0.89
N MET A 214 -13.83 11.47 0.36
CA MET A 214 -12.82 10.60 0.95
C MET A 214 -13.40 9.43 1.77
N GLY A 215 -14.71 9.43 2.06
CA GLY A 215 -15.37 8.41 2.89
C GLY A 215 -15.02 8.48 4.39
N MET A 216 -14.15 9.40 4.82
CA MET A 216 -13.72 9.57 6.20
C MET A 216 -13.60 11.03 6.61
N THR A 217 -13.52 11.30 7.91
CA THR A 217 -13.28 12.66 8.40
C THR A 217 -11.82 13.08 8.20
N MET A 218 -11.55 14.38 8.11
CA MET A 218 -10.17 14.90 8.11
C MET A 218 -9.39 14.53 9.38
N ALA A 219 -10.08 14.41 10.52
CA ALA A 219 -9.47 13.98 11.77
C ALA A 219 -8.99 12.53 11.69
N ASP A 220 -9.79 11.63 11.12
CA ASP A 220 -9.42 10.23 10.90
C ASP A 220 -8.28 10.11 9.90
N PHE A 221 -8.33 10.88 8.81
CA PHE A 221 -7.25 10.94 7.83
C PHE A 221 -5.92 11.37 8.48
N ARG A 222 -5.91 12.47 9.26
CA ARG A 222 -4.72 12.91 10.02
C ARG A 222 -4.22 11.85 10.99
N ASN A 223 -5.12 11.22 11.72
CA ASN A 223 -4.75 10.18 12.68
C ASN A 223 -4.08 8.98 11.98
N ARG A 224 -4.57 8.57 10.82
CA ARG A 224 -3.90 7.54 10.01
C ARG A 224 -2.50 7.95 9.58
N GLN A 225 -2.32 9.18 9.09
CA GLN A 225 -1.01 9.71 8.72
C GLN A 225 -0.02 9.72 9.90
N ARG A 226 -0.49 10.13 11.08
CA ARG A 226 0.31 10.12 12.31
C ARG A 226 0.71 8.70 12.72
N LEU A 227 -0.22 7.74 12.64
CA LEU A 227 0.08 6.34 12.97
C LEU A 227 1.15 5.76 12.04
N THR A 228 1.08 6.05 10.75
CA THR A 228 2.10 5.61 9.79
C THR A 228 3.47 6.22 10.10
N ARG A 229 3.53 7.54 10.35
CA ARG A 229 4.77 8.22 10.77
C ARG A 229 5.35 7.62 12.06
N PHE A 230 4.49 7.30 13.03
CA PHE A 230 4.90 6.64 14.27
C PHE A 230 5.58 5.30 13.99
N LEU A 231 4.97 4.44 13.17
CA LEU A 231 5.54 3.12 12.85
C LEU A 231 6.86 3.23 12.08
N ASP A 232 6.97 4.20 11.17
CA ASP A 232 8.20 4.45 10.42
C ASP A 232 9.34 4.95 11.32
N ALA A 233 9.04 5.84 12.26
CA ALA A 233 10.02 6.36 13.24
C ALA A 233 10.45 5.25 14.21
N TYR A 234 9.50 4.57 14.84
CA TYR A 234 9.77 3.53 15.82
C TYR A 234 10.66 2.39 15.29
N ARG A 235 10.54 2.06 13.99
CA ARG A 235 11.36 1.02 13.35
C ARG A 235 12.76 1.47 12.99
N ARG A 236 12.94 2.76 12.66
CA ARG A 236 14.25 3.29 12.26
C ARG A 236 15.19 3.46 13.45
N ASP A 237 14.67 3.93 14.53
CA ASP A 237 15.49 4.45 15.64
C ASP A 237 15.66 3.46 16.79
N GLY A 238 15.07 2.27 16.74
CA GLY A 238 15.30 1.07 17.60
C GLY A 238 15.47 1.28 19.12
N GLY A 239 15.52 2.52 19.59
CA GLY A 239 15.80 2.91 20.98
C GLY A 239 14.86 3.97 21.55
N ASP A 240 14.01 4.58 20.74
CA ASP A 240 13.10 5.62 21.22
C ASP A 240 11.96 5.04 22.06
N THR A 241 11.56 5.79 23.09
CA THR A 241 10.36 5.43 23.85
C THR A 241 9.12 5.59 22.98
N LEU A 242 8.08 4.78 23.25
CA LEU A 242 6.79 4.90 22.54
C LEU A 242 6.21 6.32 22.61
N LEU A 243 6.48 7.02 23.70
CA LEU A 243 6.05 8.42 23.85
C LEU A 243 6.82 9.34 22.90
N ALA A 244 8.15 9.23 22.86
CA ALA A 244 8.98 10.07 21.99
C ALA A 244 8.60 9.86 20.52
N ALA A 245 8.48 8.61 20.06
CA ALA A 245 8.06 8.29 18.71
C ALA A 245 6.63 8.80 18.39
N ALA A 246 5.70 8.72 19.35
CA ALA A 246 4.35 9.24 19.17
C ALA A 246 4.32 10.77 19.05
N LEU A 247 5.09 11.49 19.86
CA LEU A 247 5.21 12.95 19.78
C LEU A 247 5.88 13.36 18.46
N ALA A 248 6.94 12.69 18.04
CA ALA A 248 7.60 12.92 16.75
C ALA A 248 6.65 12.66 15.55
N ALA A 249 5.72 11.72 15.69
CA ALA A 249 4.67 11.46 14.70
C ALA A 249 3.55 12.52 14.68
N GLY A 250 3.56 13.47 15.60
CA GLY A 250 2.59 14.58 15.67
C GLY A 250 1.38 14.34 16.57
N PHE A 251 1.43 13.33 17.46
CA PHE A 251 0.45 13.22 18.53
C PHE A 251 0.77 14.21 19.65
N THR A 252 -0.26 14.74 20.30
CA THR A 252 -0.08 15.75 21.38
C THR A 252 0.13 15.11 22.75
N SER A 253 -0.23 13.83 22.90
CA SER A 253 -0.05 13.09 24.15
C SER A 253 -0.10 11.58 23.94
N TYR A 254 0.49 10.81 24.87
CA TYR A 254 0.42 9.36 24.84
C TYR A 254 -1.02 8.81 24.98
N PRO A 255 -1.92 9.35 25.82
CA PRO A 255 -3.31 8.92 25.86
C PRO A 255 -4.03 9.08 24.52
N GLN A 256 -3.84 10.21 23.81
CA GLN A 256 -4.39 10.43 22.49
C GLN A 256 -3.86 9.38 21.50
N PHE A 257 -2.54 9.19 21.45
CA PHE A 257 -1.89 8.18 20.62
C PHE A 257 -2.44 6.79 20.89
N SER A 258 -2.47 6.35 22.16
CA SER A 258 -2.91 5.02 22.57
C SER A 258 -4.38 4.75 22.17
N ARG A 259 -5.26 5.75 22.34
CA ARG A 259 -6.66 5.66 21.92
C ARG A 259 -6.79 5.50 20.41
N VAL A 260 -6.12 6.34 19.63
CA VAL A 260 -6.13 6.30 18.16
C VAL A 260 -5.52 4.99 17.67
N PHE A 261 -4.40 4.57 18.25
CA PHE A 261 -3.72 3.32 17.91
C PHE A 261 -4.63 2.10 18.16
N ARG A 262 -5.28 2.05 19.32
CA ARG A 262 -6.21 0.96 19.67
C ARG A 262 -7.44 0.96 18.77
N ALA A 263 -7.99 2.11 18.42
CA ALA A 263 -9.09 2.21 17.47
C ALA A 263 -8.72 1.66 16.09
N ALA A 264 -7.47 1.91 15.64
CA ALA A 264 -6.98 1.43 14.35
C ALA A 264 -6.58 -0.05 14.34
N THR A 265 -6.01 -0.57 15.45
CA THR A 265 -5.40 -1.92 15.49
C THR A 265 -6.20 -2.92 16.35
N GLY A 266 -7.14 -2.44 17.16
CA GLY A 266 -7.90 -3.24 18.13
C GLY A 266 -7.12 -3.60 19.40
N VAL A 267 -5.82 -3.32 19.47
CA VAL A 267 -4.96 -3.63 20.62
C VAL A 267 -4.10 -2.42 21.00
N GLY A 268 -3.55 -2.43 22.21
CA GLY A 268 -2.67 -1.34 22.65
C GLY A 268 -1.32 -1.36 21.93
N PRO A 269 -0.61 -0.19 21.88
CA PRO A 269 0.68 -0.09 21.17
C PRO A 269 1.73 -1.09 21.67
N ARG A 270 1.88 -1.26 22.98
CA ARG A 270 2.85 -2.21 23.57
C ARG A 270 2.57 -3.65 23.16
N THR A 271 1.32 -4.09 23.27
CA THR A 271 0.90 -5.46 22.90
C THR A 271 1.12 -5.71 21.41
N PHE A 272 0.79 -4.75 20.58
CA PHE A 272 0.97 -4.83 19.14
C PHE A 272 2.45 -4.98 18.75
N LEU A 273 3.32 -4.16 19.32
CA LEU A 273 4.75 -4.16 19.00
C LEU A 273 5.46 -5.41 19.53
N ALA A 274 5.08 -5.90 20.71
CA ALA A 274 5.58 -7.17 21.25
C ALA A 274 5.21 -8.34 20.34
N ALA A 275 3.98 -8.41 19.86
CA ALA A 275 3.55 -9.45 18.92
C ALA A 275 4.27 -9.35 17.55
N SER A 276 4.52 -8.13 17.09
CA SER A 276 5.25 -7.89 15.82
C SER A 276 6.74 -8.26 15.93
N ALA A 277 7.36 -8.02 17.07
CA ALA A 277 8.75 -8.43 17.34
C ALA A 277 8.90 -9.95 17.43
N ALA A 278 7.92 -10.63 18.01
CA ALA A 278 7.90 -12.10 18.12
C ALA A 278 7.64 -12.80 16.76
N ALA A 279 7.00 -12.11 15.83
CA ALA A 279 6.70 -12.61 14.48
C ALA A 279 7.81 -12.33 13.45
N ALA A 280 8.84 -11.56 13.82
CA ALA A 280 10.01 -11.34 12.96
C ALA A 280 10.87 -12.63 12.94
N PRO A 281 11.25 -13.17 11.75
CA PRO A 281 12.13 -14.34 11.68
C PRO A 281 13.46 -14.05 12.37
N LEU A 282 14.02 -15.06 13.05
CA LEU A 282 15.34 -15.10 13.68
C LEU A 282 16.48 -14.99 12.62
N GLU A 283 16.67 -13.84 12.02
CA GLU A 283 17.77 -13.56 11.06
C GLU A 283 18.89 -12.71 11.67
N ARG A 284 19.13 -12.80 12.98
CA ARG A 284 20.31 -12.17 13.63
C ARG A 284 21.21 -13.14 14.38
N ALA A 285 21.41 -14.35 13.87
CA ALA A 285 22.43 -15.25 14.40
C ALA A 285 23.14 -15.92 13.22
N GLY A 286 24.26 -15.36 12.77
CA GLY A 286 25.13 -16.08 11.85
C GLY A 286 25.90 -15.22 10.86
N SER A 287 26.77 -14.31 11.34
CA SER A 287 27.99 -13.94 10.61
C SER A 287 29.04 -13.44 11.59
N ALA A 288 29.64 -14.39 12.31
CA ALA A 288 31.00 -14.16 12.81
C ALA A 288 31.95 -14.38 11.61
N PRO A 289 32.90 -13.48 11.33
CA PRO A 289 33.90 -13.72 10.30
C PRO A 289 34.82 -14.86 10.73
N PRO A 290 35.30 -15.72 9.80
CA PRO A 290 36.26 -16.75 10.16
C PRO A 290 37.57 -16.07 10.59
N THR A 291 37.99 -16.37 11.81
CA THR A 291 39.23 -15.97 12.40
C THR A 291 40.40 -16.48 11.51
N GLY A 292 41.21 -15.55 11.08
CA GLY A 292 42.37 -15.82 10.23
C GLY A 292 43.31 -16.88 10.80
N MET A 293 43.74 -17.79 9.96
CA MET A 293 44.87 -18.70 10.22
C MET A 293 46.12 -18.04 9.66
N ALA A 294 47.00 -17.63 10.57
CA ALA A 294 48.32 -17.09 10.24
C ALA A 294 49.22 -18.20 9.66
N PRO A 295 50.06 -17.90 8.69
CA PRO A 295 51.08 -18.86 8.25
C PRO A 295 52.23 -18.91 9.26
N ARG A 296 52.69 -20.12 9.60
CA ARG A 296 53.95 -20.36 10.29
C ARG A 296 54.98 -20.88 9.29
N PRO A 297 56.28 -20.77 9.69
CA PRO A 297 57.42 -20.37 8.85
C PRO A 297 57.90 -21.43 7.88
#